data_2992b703ff3e1a99e6f5cd1954226a1d
#
_entry.id   2992b703ff3e1a99e6f5cd1954226a1d
#
_cell.length_a   1.000
_cell.length_b   1.000
_cell.length_c   1.000
_cell.angle_alpha   90.00
_cell.angle_beta   90.00
_cell.angle_gamma   90.00
#
_symmetry.space_group_name_H-M   'P 1'
#
loop_
_entity.id
_entity.type
_entity.pdbx_description
1 polymer ?
#
loop_
_entity_poly.entity_id
_entity_poly.type
_entity_poly.pdbx_seq_one_letter_code
_entity_poly.pdbx_strand_id
1 'polypeptide(L)'
;MKNKYPRNLLGYGSNTPEVKWPNKARIAVQFVLNYEEGGENCVLHGDKFSEIFLSEIIGTKPIKGRHINMESLYEYGSRVGFWRVHKLFKEYKLPLTIFGVGMALKRNLEICKEMKES
;
A
#
# COMPACT_ATOMS: atom_id res chain seq x y z
N MET A 1 -37.52 -7.69 -18.38
CA MET A 1 -36.72 -6.49 -17.97
C MET A 1 -35.30 -6.69 -18.46
N LYS A 2 -34.79 -5.79 -19.33
CA LYS A 2 -33.38 -5.85 -19.73
C LYS A 2 -32.56 -5.40 -18.53
N ASN A 3 -31.81 -6.33 -17.89
CA ASN A 3 -30.83 -5.96 -16.87
C ASN A 3 -29.83 -4.97 -17.48
N LYS A 4 -29.98 -3.70 -17.15
CA LYS A 4 -29.04 -2.69 -17.57
C LYS A 4 -27.76 -2.87 -16.76
N TYR A 5 -26.72 -3.41 -17.37
CA TYR A 5 -25.42 -3.49 -16.74
C TYR A 5 -24.94 -2.08 -16.38
N PRO A 6 -24.61 -1.82 -15.10
CA PRO A 6 -24.40 -0.45 -14.61
C PRO A 6 -23.05 0.17 -15.02
N ARG A 7 -22.14 -0.59 -15.62
CA ARG A 7 -20.83 -0.13 -16.05
C ARG A 7 -20.75 -0.02 -17.57
N ASN A 8 -20.06 1.02 -18.05
CA ASN A 8 -19.68 1.12 -19.46
C ASN A 8 -18.40 0.32 -19.70
N LEU A 9 -18.51 -0.82 -20.36
CA LEU A 9 -17.38 -1.70 -20.72
C LEU A 9 -16.97 -1.57 -22.20
N LEU A 10 -17.60 -0.66 -22.95
CA LEU A 10 -17.25 -0.48 -24.36
C LEU A 10 -15.90 0.21 -24.56
N GLY A 11 -15.47 0.97 -23.56
CA GLY A 11 -14.23 1.74 -23.65
C GLY A 11 -14.29 2.82 -24.73
N TYR A 12 -13.15 3.18 -25.26
CA TYR A 12 -13.01 4.26 -26.26
C TYR A 12 -12.77 3.72 -27.68
N GLY A 13 -12.62 2.41 -27.85
CA GLY A 13 -12.31 1.76 -29.13
C GLY A 13 -11.02 2.30 -29.74
N SER A 14 -11.08 2.65 -31.02
CA SER A 14 -9.95 3.27 -31.74
C SER A 14 -9.76 4.76 -31.44
N ASN A 15 -10.74 5.41 -30.78
CA ASN A 15 -10.72 6.84 -30.49
C ASN A 15 -10.32 7.07 -29.03
N THR A 16 -9.07 6.80 -28.69
CA THR A 16 -8.56 7.06 -27.34
C THR A 16 -8.51 8.57 -27.06
N PRO A 17 -8.91 9.00 -25.86
CA PRO A 17 -8.85 10.42 -25.50
C PRO A 17 -7.40 10.90 -25.45
N GLU A 18 -7.15 12.04 -26.07
CA GLU A 18 -5.86 12.72 -25.96
C GLU A 18 -5.79 13.45 -24.62
N VAL A 19 -4.90 12.99 -23.75
CA VAL A 19 -4.70 13.59 -22.42
C VAL A 19 -3.68 14.71 -22.53
N LYS A 20 -4.09 15.91 -22.08
CA LYS A 20 -3.22 17.08 -21.99
C LYS A 20 -2.72 17.25 -20.56
N TRP A 21 -1.53 16.74 -20.29
CA TRP A 21 -0.91 16.89 -18.98
C TRP A 21 -0.41 18.31 -18.74
N PRO A 22 -0.35 18.79 -17.48
CA PRO A 22 0.27 20.07 -17.15
C PRO A 22 1.70 20.20 -17.73
N ASN A 23 2.10 21.43 -18.02
CA ASN A 23 3.43 21.76 -18.55
C ASN A 23 3.79 21.03 -19.86
N LYS A 24 2.78 20.65 -20.68
CA LYS A 24 2.98 19.89 -21.92
C LYS A 24 3.72 18.55 -21.71
N ALA A 25 3.62 17.98 -20.52
CA ALA A 25 4.22 16.69 -20.23
C ALA A 25 3.55 15.58 -21.07
N ARG A 26 4.35 14.60 -21.47
CA ARG A 26 3.88 13.43 -22.23
C ARG A 26 3.38 12.31 -21.35
N ILE A 27 3.81 12.31 -20.09
CA ILE A 27 3.50 11.28 -19.12
C ILE A 27 3.35 11.90 -17.73
N ALA A 28 2.47 11.35 -16.91
CA ALA A 28 2.40 11.61 -15.48
C ALA A 28 2.89 10.35 -14.74
N VAL A 29 3.83 10.55 -13.82
CA VAL A 29 4.36 9.48 -12.96
C VAL A 29 3.94 9.78 -11.53
N GLN A 30 3.31 8.80 -10.89
CA GLN A 30 2.95 8.86 -9.48
C GLN A 30 3.62 7.70 -8.76
N PHE A 31 4.39 8.02 -7.73
CA PHE A 31 4.94 7.02 -6.83
C PHE A 31 3.99 6.82 -5.67
N VAL A 32 3.66 5.58 -5.38
CA VAL A 32 2.78 5.20 -4.27
C VAL A 32 3.50 4.19 -3.40
N LEU A 33 3.61 4.48 -2.11
CA LEU A 33 4.14 3.56 -1.11
C LEU A 33 2.98 3.03 -0.27
N ASN A 34 2.78 1.73 -0.28
CA ASN A 34 1.86 1.08 0.63
C ASN A 34 2.53 0.96 2.00
N TYR A 35 1.84 1.45 3.03
CA TYR A 35 2.25 1.28 4.42
C TYR A 35 1.18 0.48 5.15
N GLU A 36 1.44 -0.80 5.34
CA GLU A 36 0.46 -1.78 5.82
C GLU A 36 0.91 -2.47 7.12
N GLU A 37 2.16 -2.34 7.47
CA GLU A 37 2.82 -2.98 8.61
C GLU A 37 2.17 -2.57 9.94
N GLY A 38 1.61 -3.55 10.63
CA GLY A 38 0.78 -3.35 11.82
C GLY A 38 -0.72 -3.37 11.54
N GLY A 39 -1.13 -3.49 10.26
CA GLY A 39 -2.51 -3.69 9.83
C GLY A 39 -2.83 -5.12 9.41
N GLU A 40 -1.82 -6.00 9.34
CA GLU A 40 -1.96 -7.41 9.03
C GLU A 40 -2.79 -8.18 10.06
N ASN A 41 -3.42 -9.28 9.62
CA ASN A 41 -4.11 -10.17 10.55
C ASN A 41 -3.13 -10.83 11.52
N CYS A 42 -3.34 -10.63 12.80
CA CYS A 42 -2.49 -11.20 13.86
C CYS A 42 -3.31 -11.47 15.12
N VAL A 43 -3.10 -12.62 15.74
CA VAL A 43 -3.79 -12.96 16.99
C VAL A 43 -3.49 -11.96 18.12
N LEU A 44 -2.36 -11.28 18.09
CA LEU A 44 -2.05 -10.18 19.02
C LEU A 44 -2.93 -8.95 18.81
N HIS A 45 -3.54 -8.82 17.64
CA HIS A 45 -4.48 -7.76 17.29
C HIS A 45 -5.93 -8.12 17.61
N GLY A 46 -6.18 -9.35 18.08
CA GLY A 46 -7.50 -9.90 18.33
C GLY A 46 -8.08 -10.67 17.14
N ASP A 47 -7.33 -10.87 16.08
CA ASP A 47 -7.76 -11.64 14.93
C ASP A 47 -7.78 -13.13 15.23
N LYS A 48 -8.64 -13.86 14.53
CA LYS A 48 -8.83 -15.30 14.74
C LYS A 48 -7.64 -16.13 14.23
N PHE A 49 -6.93 -15.61 13.23
CA PHE A 49 -5.85 -16.29 12.54
C PHE A 49 -4.74 -15.30 12.17
N SER A 50 -3.58 -15.87 11.84
CA SER A 50 -2.46 -15.11 11.26
C SER A 50 -2.76 -14.67 9.84
N GLU A 51 -2.01 -13.67 9.35
CA GLU A 51 -2.03 -13.23 7.95
C GLU A 51 -1.55 -14.34 7.00
N ILE A 52 -2.04 -14.29 5.77
CA ILE A 52 -1.67 -15.19 4.68
C ILE A 52 -1.37 -14.47 3.36
N PHE A 53 -1.63 -13.16 3.31
CA PHE A 53 -1.42 -12.34 2.12
C PHE A 53 -0.16 -11.47 2.23
N LEU A 54 0.25 -10.93 1.10
CA LEU A 54 1.31 -9.94 1.00
C LEU A 54 2.62 -10.39 1.68
N SER A 55 2.98 -11.67 1.46
CA SER A 55 4.23 -12.22 1.95
C SER A 55 4.88 -13.14 0.92
N GLU A 56 6.19 -13.31 1.04
CA GLU A 56 6.98 -14.22 0.22
C GLU A 56 6.89 -15.67 0.67
N ILE A 57 6.09 -15.97 1.70
CA ILE A 57 5.90 -17.34 2.19
C ILE A 57 4.89 -18.06 1.30
N ILE A 58 5.41 -18.87 0.38
CA ILE A 58 4.59 -19.62 -0.56
C ILE A 58 3.75 -20.67 0.16
N GLY A 59 2.44 -20.68 -0.13
CA GLY A 59 1.52 -21.68 0.40
C GLY A 59 1.23 -21.54 1.90
N THR A 60 1.47 -20.38 2.48
CA THR A 60 1.11 -20.08 3.87
C THR A 60 -0.35 -20.40 4.15
N LYS A 61 -0.59 -21.06 5.28
CA LYS A 61 -1.93 -21.32 5.81
C LYS A 61 -2.20 -20.47 7.04
N PRO A 62 -3.46 -20.04 7.28
CA PRO A 62 -3.81 -19.31 8.48
C PRO A 62 -3.66 -20.22 9.71
N ILE A 63 -2.98 -19.78 10.73
CA ILE A 63 -2.80 -20.50 11.98
C ILE A 63 -3.50 -19.78 13.14
N LYS A 64 -4.02 -20.55 14.11
CA LYS A 64 -4.68 -20.04 15.33
C LYS A 64 -3.66 -19.63 16.40
N GLY A 65 -2.60 -18.97 16.02
CA GLY A 65 -1.53 -18.57 16.91
C GLY A 65 -0.63 -17.57 16.26
N ARG A 66 0.43 -17.20 16.94
CA ARG A 66 1.44 -16.31 16.39
C ARG A 66 2.19 -16.98 15.23
N HIS A 67 2.32 -16.25 14.15
CA HIS A 67 3.12 -16.66 13.00
C HIS A 67 4.39 -15.81 12.93
N ILE A 68 5.42 -16.22 13.66
CA ILE A 68 6.63 -15.41 13.88
C ILE A 68 7.31 -14.99 12.57
N ASN A 69 7.38 -15.89 11.58
CA ASN A 69 7.94 -15.53 10.28
C ASN A 69 7.14 -14.43 9.58
N MET A 70 5.80 -14.52 9.61
CA MET A 70 4.92 -13.51 9.05
C MET A 70 5.08 -12.17 9.77
N GLU A 71 5.03 -12.20 11.11
CA GLU A 71 5.22 -11.01 11.94
C GLU A 71 6.56 -10.33 11.63
N SER A 72 7.65 -11.11 11.48
CA SER A 72 8.98 -10.56 11.20
C SER A 72 9.09 -9.90 9.82
N LEU A 73 8.38 -10.41 8.81
CA LEU A 73 8.31 -9.79 7.49
C LEU A 73 7.67 -8.39 7.58
N TYR A 74 6.54 -8.28 8.25
CA TYR A 74 5.88 -7.00 8.45
C TYR A 74 6.70 -6.05 9.33
N GLU A 75 7.36 -6.54 10.39
CA GLU A 75 8.20 -5.70 11.24
C GLU A 75 9.34 -5.01 10.49
N TYR A 76 9.93 -5.66 9.50
CA TYR A 76 10.99 -5.02 8.71
C TYR A 76 10.51 -3.74 8.04
N GLY A 77 9.31 -3.75 7.44
CA GLY A 77 8.74 -2.59 6.77
C GLY A 77 8.59 -1.39 7.70
N SER A 78 7.99 -1.59 8.87
CA SER A 78 7.78 -0.51 9.84
C SER A 78 9.07 -0.03 10.52
N ARG A 79 10.02 -0.94 10.78
CA ARG A 79 11.26 -0.62 11.51
C ARG A 79 12.34 0.01 10.63
N VAL A 80 12.44 -0.43 9.38
CA VAL A 80 13.55 -0.08 8.50
C VAL A 80 13.09 0.31 7.10
N GLY A 81 12.20 -0.48 6.49
CA GLY A 81 11.82 -0.35 5.09
C GLY A 81 11.26 1.02 4.74
N PHE A 82 10.27 1.48 5.51
CA PHE A 82 9.69 2.81 5.33
C PHE A 82 10.77 3.90 5.33
N TRP A 83 11.61 3.92 6.36
CA TRP A 83 12.64 4.97 6.54
C TRP A 83 13.64 5.02 5.39
N ARG A 84 14.04 3.86 4.88
CA ARG A 84 14.96 3.76 3.74
C ARG A 84 14.34 4.31 2.46
N VAL A 85 13.11 3.88 2.16
CA VAL A 85 12.39 4.37 0.97
C VAL A 85 12.10 5.86 1.10
N HIS A 86 11.54 6.29 2.21
CA HIS A 86 11.19 7.68 2.44
C HIS A 86 12.41 8.62 2.34
N LYS A 87 13.54 8.25 2.93
CA LYS A 87 14.80 8.99 2.81
C LYS A 87 15.21 9.19 1.34
N LEU A 88 15.08 8.14 0.53
CA LEU A 88 15.40 8.20 -0.90
C LEU A 88 14.55 9.26 -1.61
N PHE A 89 13.24 9.26 -1.38
CA PHE A 89 12.33 10.23 -1.98
C PHE A 89 12.60 11.67 -1.53
N LYS A 90 12.93 11.87 -0.25
CA LYS A 90 13.36 13.18 0.26
C LYS A 90 14.67 13.65 -0.40
N GLU A 91 15.66 12.78 -0.51
CA GLU A 91 16.95 13.08 -1.12
C GLU A 91 16.81 13.54 -2.58
N TYR A 92 15.97 12.85 -3.35
CA TYR A 92 15.70 13.19 -4.75
C TYR A 92 14.59 14.24 -4.93
N LYS A 93 13.99 14.73 -3.85
CA LYS A 93 12.89 15.72 -3.87
C LYS A 93 11.73 15.26 -4.76
N LEU A 94 11.41 13.98 -4.70
CA LEU A 94 10.31 13.38 -5.44
C LEU A 94 9.05 13.31 -4.57
N PRO A 95 7.87 13.66 -5.11
CA PRO A 95 6.63 13.51 -4.40
C PRO A 95 6.31 12.02 -4.21
N LEU A 96 5.83 11.66 -3.01
CA LEU A 96 5.46 10.31 -2.66
C LEU A 96 4.04 10.30 -2.09
N THR A 97 3.16 9.52 -2.68
CA THR A 97 1.84 9.27 -2.12
C THR A 97 1.91 8.06 -1.19
N ILE A 98 1.37 8.20 0.01
CA ILE A 98 1.29 7.08 0.95
C ILE A 98 -0.12 6.49 0.92
N PHE A 99 -0.22 5.21 0.62
CA PHE A 99 -1.43 4.42 0.80
C PHE A 99 -1.30 3.64 2.12
N GLY A 100 -1.84 4.23 3.19
CA GLY A 100 -1.62 3.72 4.55
C GLY A 100 -2.85 3.03 5.12
N VAL A 101 -2.66 1.83 5.69
CA VAL A 101 -3.67 1.16 6.49
C VAL A 101 -3.84 1.92 7.81
N GLY A 102 -5.06 2.38 8.12
CA GLY A 102 -5.33 3.22 9.29
C GLY A 102 -4.87 2.62 10.62
N MET A 103 -4.95 1.29 10.78
CA MET A 103 -4.47 0.61 11.98
C MET A 103 -2.93 0.62 12.08
N ALA A 104 -2.24 0.41 10.96
CA ALA A 104 -0.78 0.51 10.90
C ALA A 104 -0.31 1.92 11.28
N LEU A 105 -0.94 2.94 10.73
CA LEU A 105 -0.66 4.34 11.04
C LEU A 105 -0.92 4.66 12.52
N LYS A 106 -2.03 4.18 13.08
CA LYS A 106 -2.36 4.36 14.50
C LYS A 106 -1.29 3.77 15.44
N ARG A 107 -0.64 2.70 15.03
CA ARG A 107 0.39 2.00 15.81
C ARG A 107 1.78 2.62 15.70
N ASN A 108 2.01 3.46 14.70
CA ASN A 108 3.30 4.12 14.48
C ASN A 108 3.12 5.61 14.17
N LEU A 109 2.91 6.38 15.22
CA LEU A 109 2.66 7.83 15.10
C LEU A 109 3.91 8.60 14.66
N GLU A 110 5.11 8.07 14.87
CA GLU A 110 6.35 8.67 14.43
C GLU A 110 6.42 8.72 12.89
N ILE A 111 6.09 7.61 12.24
CA ILE A 111 5.99 7.53 10.78
C ILE A 111 4.91 8.48 10.25
N CYS A 112 3.75 8.55 10.91
CA CYS A 112 2.69 9.50 10.50
C CYS A 112 3.15 10.94 10.54
N LYS A 113 3.94 11.31 11.55
CA LYS A 113 4.52 12.65 11.67
C LYS A 113 5.47 12.92 10.52
N GLU A 114 6.38 12.02 10.23
CA GLU A 114 7.33 12.13 9.13
C GLU A 114 6.64 12.22 7.76
N MET A 115 5.60 11.43 7.53
CA MET A 115 4.78 11.51 6.30
C MET A 115 4.14 12.88 6.10
N LYS A 116 3.75 13.55 7.19
CA LYS A 116 3.12 14.87 7.13
C LYS A 116 4.12 16.00 6.87
N GLU A 117 5.34 15.84 7.31
CA GLU A 117 6.41 16.84 7.20
C GLU A 117 7.17 16.74 5.87
N SER A 118 6.80 15.81 5.01
CA SER A 118 7.38 15.54 3.68
C SER A 118 6.48 16.07 2.58
#